data_7a90aa6eca2df6fbad96d8735edbe455
#
_entry.id   7a90aa6eca2df6fbad96d8735edbe455
#
_cell.length_a   1.000
_cell.length_b   1.000
_cell.length_c   1.000
_cell.angle_alpha   90.00
_cell.angle_beta   90.00
_cell.angle_gamma   90.00
#
_symmetry.space_group_name_H-M   'P 1'
#
loop_
_entity.id
_entity.type
_entity.pdbx_description
1 polymer ?
#
loop_
_entity_poly.entity_id
_entity_poly.type
_entity_poly.pdbx_seq_one_letter_code
_entity_poly.pdbx_strand_id
1 'polypeptide(L)'
;VILTDHQGYEFSMIEFLTANLAPIMFVTLFLLLLLGFPVAFSLAANGLLFGLVGIELGLMTPAIFQALPQRVFGIIANDTLLAIPFFTFMGLVLERSGMAEDLLETIGQLFGSVRGGLAIAVILVGAMLAATTGVVSASVISMGLISLPIMLRYGYDRRFATGIIAASGTLSQIIPPSLVLIVLADQLGKSVGDMYRGAFLPGLGLVLAYVIYTFVLSYLRPSS
;
A
#
# COMPACT_ATOMS: atom_id res chain seq x y z
N VAL A 1 33.94 18.62 18.22
CA VAL A 1 33.74 19.90 17.51
C VAL A 1 32.83 20.74 18.38
N ILE A 2 33.31 21.85 18.91
CA ILE A 2 32.57 22.78 19.77
C ILE A 2 32.00 23.87 18.84
N LEU A 3 30.69 23.98 18.85
CA LEU A 3 29.99 25.09 18.17
C LEU A 3 29.60 26.12 19.23
N THR A 4 30.12 27.33 19.13
CA THR A 4 29.74 28.45 20.03
C THR A 4 28.61 29.26 19.38
N ASP A 5 27.48 29.38 20.05
CA ASP A 5 26.43 30.34 19.72
C ASP A 5 26.69 31.71 20.35
N HIS A 6 26.11 32.76 19.77
CA HIS A 6 26.29 34.16 20.16
C HIS A 6 25.94 34.53 21.64
N GLN A 7 25.47 33.56 22.43
CA GLN A 7 25.17 33.73 23.87
C GLN A 7 26.15 33.00 24.80
N GLY A 8 27.28 32.46 24.29
CA GLY A 8 28.32 31.90 25.12
C GLY A 8 28.02 30.53 25.74
N TYR A 9 27.00 29.83 25.30
CA TYR A 9 26.73 28.44 25.69
C TYR A 9 27.57 27.50 24.79
N GLU A 10 28.50 26.79 25.39
CA GLU A 10 29.18 25.66 24.74
C GLU A 10 28.17 24.56 24.51
N PHE A 11 27.59 24.52 23.32
CA PHE A 11 26.71 23.41 22.91
C PHE A 11 27.59 22.24 22.48
N SER A 12 27.70 21.21 23.33
CA SER A 12 28.46 20.02 22.97
C SER A 12 27.69 19.29 21.83
N MET A 13 28.44 18.79 20.83
CA MET A 13 27.84 17.97 19.75
C MET A 13 27.05 16.79 20.32
N ILE A 14 27.44 16.29 21.47
CA ILE A 14 26.76 15.21 22.19
C ILE A 14 25.37 15.68 22.68
N GLU A 15 25.26 16.87 23.24
CA GLU A 15 23.96 17.44 23.67
C GLU A 15 23.03 17.68 22.50
N PHE A 16 23.56 18.16 21.38
CA PHE A 16 22.79 18.30 20.15
C PHE A 16 22.26 16.95 19.63
N LEU A 17 23.11 15.92 19.60
CA LEU A 17 22.75 14.57 19.17
C LEU A 17 21.73 13.93 20.12
N THR A 18 21.91 14.09 21.43
CA THR A 18 20.95 13.56 22.41
C THR A 18 19.58 14.21 22.32
N ALA A 19 19.55 15.53 22.13
CA ALA A 19 18.31 16.28 22.02
C ALA A 19 17.56 15.99 20.69
N ASN A 20 18.31 15.70 19.61
CA ASN A 20 17.74 15.55 18.25
C ASN A 20 17.85 14.15 17.68
N LEU A 21 18.10 13.11 18.49
CA LEU A 21 18.30 11.74 18.00
C LEU A 21 17.13 11.24 17.16
N ALA A 22 15.90 11.47 17.61
CA ALA A 22 14.69 11.02 16.91
C ALA A 22 14.47 11.73 15.56
N PRO A 23 14.55 13.06 15.43
CA PRO A 23 14.52 13.74 14.15
C PRO A 23 15.61 13.28 13.19
N ILE A 24 16.85 13.12 13.68
CA ILE A 24 17.98 12.66 12.86
C ILE A 24 17.72 11.24 12.35
N MET A 25 17.24 10.33 13.20
CA MET A 25 16.83 8.98 12.82
C MET A 25 15.77 9.02 11.70
N PHE A 26 14.77 9.88 11.83
CA PHE A 26 13.72 10.02 10.82
C PHE A 26 14.26 10.51 9.47
N VAL A 27 15.12 11.54 9.48
CA VAL A 27 15.75 12.06 8.26
C VAL A 27 16.65 11.01 7.62
N THR A 28 17.45 10.29 8.41
CA THR A 28 18.32 9.21 7.92
C THR A 28 17.51 8.09 7.27
N LEU A 29 16.39 7.69 7.87
CA LEU A 29 15.46 6.73 7.28
C LEU A 29 14.97 7.21 5.91
N PHE A 30 14.55 8.47 5.83
CA PHE A 30 14.06 9.05 4.58
C PHE A 30 15.13 9.05 3.49
N LEU A 31 16.37 9.36 3.83
CA LEU A 31 17.51 9.31 2.91
C LEU A 31 17.79 7.88 2.43
N LEU A 32 17.74 6.89 3.34
CA LEU A 32 17.92 5.49 2.95
C LEU A 32 16.83 5.01 1.98
N LEU A 33 15.59 5.44 2.18
CA LEU A 33 14.49 5.12 1.28
C LEU A 33 14.65 5.79 -0.10
N LEU A 34 15.13 7.03 -0.14
CA LEU A 34 15.41 7.75 -1.40
C LEU A 34 16.57 7.12 -2.20
N LEU A 35 17.51 6.47 -1.53
CA LEU A 35 18.58 5.70 -2.18
C LEU A 35 18.09 4.40 -2.85
N GLY A 36 16.81 4.05 -2.67
CA GLY A 36 16.19 2.89 -3.31
C GLY A 36 16.43 1.55 -2.62
N PHE A 37 16.90 1.54 -1.38
CA PHE A 37 17.00 0.32 -0.60
C PHE A 37 15.61 -0.23 -0.22
N PRO A 38 15.43 -1.56 -0.15
CA PRO A 38 14.17 -2.15 0.29
C PRO A 38 13.77 -1.66 1.69
N VAL A 39 12.51 -1.27 1.85
CA VAL A 39 11.99 -0.61 3.06
C VAL A 39 12.29 -1.40 4.34
N ALA A 40 12.12 -2.74 4.30
CA ALA A 40 12.35 -3.60 5.45
C ALA A 40 13.80 -3.52 5.96
N PHE A 41 14.78 -3.55 5.04
CA PHE A 41 16.21 -3.45 5.40
C PHE A 41 16.57 -2.04 5.84
N SER A 42 16.01 -1.01 5.22
CA SER A 42 16.22 0.38 5.63
C SER A 42 15.72 0.64 7.04
N LEU A 43 14.53 0.15 7.38
CA LEU A 43 13.97 0.25 8.73
C LEU A 43 14.81 -0.52 9.76
N ALA A 44 15.20 -1.76 9.43
CA ALA A 44 16.02 -2.59 10.33
C ALA A 44 17.40 -1.97 10.57
N ALA A 45 18.09 -1.57 9.51
CA ALA A 45 19.42 -0.94 9.59
C ALA A 45 19.37 0.36 10.38
N ASN A 46 18.39 1.22 10.09
CA ASN A 46 18.19 2.49 10.78
C ASN A 46 17.91 2.27 12.28
N GLY A 47 17.02 1.34 12.61
CA GLY A 47 16.68 1.00 14.00
C GLY A 47 17.88 0.44 14.79
N LEU A 48 18.68 -0.44 14.16
CA LEU A 48 19.89 -0.99 14.77
C LEU A 48 20.97 0.09 14.98
N LEU A 49 21.22 0.91 13.95
CA LEU A 49 22.24 1.97 14.02
C LEU A 49 21.89 2.99 15.11
N PHE A 50 20.67 3.52 15.12
CA PHE A 50 20.26 4.49 16.13
C PHE A 50 20.04 3.88 17.51
N GLY A 51 19.73 2.59 17.59
CA GLY A 51 19.73 1.84 18.85
C GLY A 51 21.11 1.76 19.47
N LEU A 52 22.15 1.45 18.67
CA LEU A 52 23.56 1.46 19.12
C LEU A 52 24.01 2.85 19.55
N VAL A 53 23.76 3.86 18.71
CA VAL A 53 24.07 5.27 19.04
C VAL A 53 23.36 5.70 20.32
N GLY A 54 22.09 5.33 20.51
CA GLY A 54 21.33 5.65 21.72
C GLY A 54 21.88 4.98 22.99
N ILE A 55 22.47 3.79 22.86
CA ILE A 55 23.18 3.11 23.98
C ILE A 55 24.47 3.85 24.32
N GLU A 56 25.28 4.19 23.32
CA GLU A 56 26.52 4.95 23.53
C GLU A 56 26.29 6.32 24.14
N LEU A 57 25.19 6.99 23.78
CA LEU A 57 24.77 8.26 24.35
C LEU A 57 24.09 8.13 25.74
N GLY A 58 23.94 6.91 26.25
CA GLY A 58 23.28 6.65 27.53
C GLY A 58 21.77 6.86 27.55
N LEU A 59 21.14 7.05 26.40
CA LEU A 59 19.69 7.23 26.26
C LEU A 59 18.90 5.92 26.34
N MET A 60 19.56 4.81 26.00
CA MET A 60 18.96 3.47 25.97
C MET A 60 19.85 2.46 26.67
N THR A 61 19.23 1.38 27.19
CA THR A 61 19.97 0.27 27.79
C THR A 61 20.21 -0.83 26.77
N PRO A 62 21.33 -1.60 26.87
CA PRO A 62 21.58 -2.74 25.97
C PRO A 62 20.48 -3.80 25.98
N ALA A 63 19.65 -3.83 27.03
CA ALA A 63 18.50 -4.71 27.12
C ALA A 63 17.49 -4.56 25.96
N ILE A 64 17.49 -3.43 25.25
CA ILE A 64 16.61 -3.21 24.08
C ILE A 64 16.90 -4.23 22.96
N PHE A 65 18.17 -4.60 22.77
CA PHE A 65 18.54 -5.62 21.77
C PHE A 65 18.26 -7.05 22.25
N GLN A 66 18.30 -7.30 23.56
CA GLN A 66 17.93 -8.59 24.11
C GLN A 66 16.43 -8.89 23.94
N ALA A 67 15.59 -7.85 23.86
CA ALA A 67 14.15 -7.99 23.61
C ALA A 67 13.80 -8.25 22.14
N LEU A 68 14.73 -8.05 21.18
CA LEU A 68 14.48 -8.21 19.75
C LEU A 68 13.97 -9.61 19.36
N PRO A 69 14.62 -10.72 19.79
CA PRO A 69 14.15 -12.07 19.43
C PRO A 69 12.72 -12.32 19.89
N GLN A 70 12.38 -11.86 21.10
CA GLN A 70 11.03 -12.02 21.65
C GLN A 70 10.00 -11.18 20.90
N ARG A 71 10.35 -9.95 20.46
CA ARG A 71 9.48 -9.11 19.64
C ARG A 71 9.26 -9.71 18.26
N VAL A 72 10.32 -10.21 17.62
CA VAL A 72 10.22 -10.89 16.32
C VAL A 72 9.35 -12.15 16.46
N PHE A 73 9.55 -12.94 17.49
CA PHE A 73 8.71 -14.11 17.76
C PHE A 73 7.25 -13.72 17.98
N GLY A 74 6.98 -12.65 18.73
CA GLY A 74 5.61 -12.14 18.94
C GLY A 74 4.91 -11.72 17.65
N ILE A 75 5.65 -11.17 16.67
CA ILE A 75 5.10 -10.83 15.34
C ILE A 75 4.81 -12.11 14.53
N ILE A 76 5.74 -13.08 14.55
CA ILE A 76 5.57 -14.36 13.80
C ILE A 76 4.43 -15.19 14.39
N ALA A 77 4.26 -15.18 15.71
CA ALA A 77 3.20 -15.90 16.41
C ALA A 77 1.86 -15.17 16.43
N ASN A 78 1.74 -14.02 15.79
CA ASN A 78 0.50 -13.24 15.76
C ASN A 78 -0.45 -13.79 14.69
N ASP A 79 -1.55 -14.41 15.13
CA ASP A 79 -2.56 -15.02 14.26
C ASP A 79 -3.19 -14.00 13.28
N THR A 80 -3.33 -12.74 13.69
CA THR A 80 -3.87 -11.67 12.83
C THR A 80 -2.94 -11.38 11.67
N LEU A 81 -1.63 -11.28 11.93
CA LEU A 81 -0.63 -11.00 10.91
C LEU A 81 -0.36 -12.22 10.02
N LEU A 82 -0.63 -13.43 10.50
CA LEU A 82 -0.52 -14.66 9.71
C LEU A 82 -1.47 -14.64 8.48
N ALA A 83 -2.54 -13.89 8.53
CA ALA A 83 -3.42 -13.70 7.36
C ALA A 83 -2.70 -13.08 6.15
N ILE A 84 -1.65 -12.27 6.36
CA ILE A 84 -0.92 -11.58 5.28
C ILE A 84 -0.32 -12.55 4.26
N PRO A 85 0.52 -13.54 4.65
CA PRO A 85 1.08 -14.49 3.70
C PRO A 85 0.00 -15.35 3.02
N PHE A 86 -1.07 -15.72 3.71
CA PHE A 86 -2.15 -16.49 3.10
C PHE A 86 -2.93 -15.70 2.05
N PHE A 87 -3.29 -14.45 2.34
CA PHE A 87 -3.96 -13.60 1.33
C PHE A 87 -3.03 -13.28 0.17
N THR A 88 -1.75 -13.04 0.42
CA THR A 88 -0.76 -12.83 -0.65
C THR A 88 -0.64 -14.07 -1.55
N PHE A 89 -0.58 -15.25 -0.95
CA PHE A 89 -0.54 -16.51 -1.69
C PHE A 89 -1.81 -16.70 -2.51
N MET A 90 -2.98 -16.49 -1.92
CA MET A 90 -4.26 -16.58 -2.62
C MET A 90 -4.31 -15.60 -3.80
N GLY A 91 -3.88 -14.35 -3.61
CA GLY A 91 -3.81 -13.35 -4.67
C GLY A 91 -2.91 -13.77 -5.83
N LEU A 92 -1.71 -14.29 -5.53
CA LEU A 92 -0.78 -14.81 -6.54
C LEU A 92 -1.35 -16.01 -7.32
N VAL A 93 -2.06 -16.91 -6.66
CA VAL A 93 -2.72 -18.05 -7.32
C VAL A 93 -3.79 -17.55 -8.29
N LEU A 94 -4.65 -16.62 -7.85
CA LEU A 94 -5.69 -16.05 -8.70
C LEU A 94 -5.12 -15.27 -9.89
N GLU A 95 -4.05 -14.50 -9.67
CA GLU A 95 -3.37 -13.76 -10.73
C GLU A 95 -2.78 -14.71 -11.79
N ARG A 96 -2.10 -15.79 -11.35
CA ARG A 96 -1.45 -16.76 -12.26
C ARG A 96 -2.40 -17.77 -12.89
N SER A 97 -3.60 -17.92 -12.38
CA SER A 97 -4.60 -18.84 -12.93
C SER A 97 -5.26 -18.37 -14.23
N GLY A 98 -5.06 -17.10 -14.64
CA GLY A 98 -5.75 -16.49 -15.77
C GLY A 98 -7.20 -16.08 -15.49
N MET A 99 -7.72 -16.36 -14.29
CA MET A 99 -9.12 -16.04 -13.93
C MET A 99 -9.44 -14.54 -14.05
N ALA A 100 -8.43 -13.67 -13.85
CA ALA A 100 -8.59 -12.23 -14.01
C ALA A 100 -8.92 -11.84 -15.45
N GLU A 101 -8.29 -12.48 -16.41
CA GLU A 101 -8.51 -12.28 -17.84
C GLU A 101 -9.89 -12.78 -18.26
N ASP A 102 -10.24 -13.99 -17.84
CA ASP A 102 -11.56 -14.59 -18.09
C ASP A 102 -12.70 -13.76 -17.51
N LEU A 103 -12.53 -13.22 -16.29
CA LEU A 103 -13.49 -12.33 -15.65
C LEU A 103 -13.64 -11.02 -16.41
N LEU A 104 -12.53 -10.42 -16.84
CA LEU A 104 -12.57 -9.18 -17.60
C LEU A 104 -13.29 -9.36 -18.94
N GLU A 105 -13.00 -10.46 -19.65
CA GLU A 105 -13.67 -10.78 -20.90
C GLU A 105 -15.17 -11.01 -20.70
N THR A 106 -15.54 -11.81 -19.72
CA THR A 106 -16.94 -12.14 -19.40
C THR A 106 -17.73 -10.89 -19.01
N ILE A 107 -17.21 -10.07 -18.09
CA ILE A 107 -17.85 -8.84 -17.64
C ILE A 107 -17.85 -7.80 -18.77
N GLY A 108 -16.77 -7.74 -19.55
CA GLY A 108 -16.68 -6.89 -20.74
C GLY A 108 -17.76 -7.21 -21.77
N GLN A 109 -18.05 -8.48 -22.02
CA GLN A 109 -19.13 -8.93 -22.90
C GLN A 109 -20.52 -8.54 -22.35
N LEU A 110 -20.72 -8.62 -21.04
CA LEU A 110 -21.98 -8.27 -20.38
C LEU A 110 -22.32 -6.78 -20.56
N PHE A 111 -21.31 -5.91 -20.51
CA PHE A 111 -21.45 -4.47 -20.69
C PHE A 111 -21.14 -3.98 -22.12
N GLY A 112 -20.89 -4.89 -23.06
CA GLY A 112 -20.44 -4.56 -24.42
C GLY A 112 -21.36 -3.63 -25.22
N SER A 113 -22.66 -3.62 -24.90
CA SER A 113 -23.66 -2.73 -25.52
C SER A 113 -23.70 -1.34 -24.86
N VAL A 114 -23.07 -1.15 -23.71
CA VAL A 114 -23.11 0.10 -22.95
C VAL A 114 -21.90 0.96 -23.32
N ARG A 115 -22.11 2.26 -23.58
CA ARG A 115 -20.99 3.20 -23.76
C ARG A 115 -20.14 3.24 -22.50
N GLY A 116 -18.84 3.03 -22.64
CA GLY A 116 -17.94 2.92 -21.50
C GLY A 116 -17.99 1.55 -20.78
N GLY A 117 -18.71 0.57 -21.33
CA GLY A 117 -18.92 -0.74 -20.70
C GLY A 117 -17.64 -1.47 -20.35
N LEU A 118 -16.63 -1.42 -21.23
CA LEU A 118 -15.33 -2.03 -20.95
C LEU A 118 -14.60 -1.34 -19.78
N ALA A 119 -14.69 0.00 -19.67
CA ALA A 119 -14.10 0.72 -18.54
C ALA A 119 -14.81 0.39 -17.23
N ILE A 120 -16.13 0.21 -17.24
CA ILE A 120 -16.91 -0.27 -16.09
C ILE A 120 -16.48 -1.71 -15.73
N ALA A 121 -16.30 -2.57 -16.71
CA ALA A 121 -15.78 -3.92 -16.50
C ALA A 121 -14.41 -3.90 -15.82
N VAL A 122 -13.49 -3.03 -16.26
CA VAL A 122 -12.17 -2.84 -15.66
C VAL A 122 -12.27 -2.40 -14.19
N ILE A 123 -13.20 -1.48 -13.85
CA ILE A 123 -13.42 -1.06 -12.46
C ILE A 123 -13.92 -2.24 -11.61
N LEU A 124 -14.91 -2.96 -12.08
CA LEU A 124 -15.51 -4.07 -11.32
C LEU A 124 -14.53 -5.23 -11.14
N VAL A 125 -13.85 -5.64 -12.22
CA VAL A 125 -12.83 -6.69 -12.15
C VAL A 125 -11.65 -6.22 -11.31
N GLY A 126 -11.21 -4.98 -11.46
CA GLY A 126 -10.18 -4.37 -10.62
C GLY A 126 -10.55 -4.38 -9.15
N ALA A 127 -11.79 -4.06 -8.80
CA ALA A 127 -12.29 -4.13 -7.44
C ALA A 127 -12.31 -5.58 -6.90
N MET A 128 -12.70 -6.55 -7.72
CA MET A 128 -12.71 -7.97 -7.34
C MET A 128 -11.28 -8.52 -7.15
N LEU A 129 -10.38 -8.22 -8.08
CA LEU A 129 -8.96 -8.61 -7.96
C LEU A 129 -8.27 -7.88 -6.81
N ALA A 130 -8.59 -6.61 -6.64
CA ALA A 130 -8.11 -5.81 -5.53
C ALA A 130 -8.42 -6.47 -4.18
N ALA A 131 -9.64 -6.99 -4.02
CA ALA A 131 -10.06 -7.69 -2.83
C ALA A 131 -9.27 -9.01 -2.58
N THR A 132 -8.68 -9.59 -3.60
CA THR A 132 -7.96 -10.87 -3.46
C THR A 132 -6.45 -10.72 -3.28
N THR A 133 -5.84 -9.71 -3.93
CA THR A 133 -4.38 -9.53 -3.92
C THR A 133 -3.89 -8.71 -2.73
N GLY A 134 -4.65 -7.73 -2.28
CA GLY A 134 -4.27 -6.81 -1.20
C GLY A 134 -3.02 -5.96 -1.51
N VAL A 135 -2.41 -6.08 -2.68
CA VAL A 135 -1.18 -5.38 -3.10
C VAL A 135 -1.45 -4.54 -4.33
N VAL A 136 -1.46 -3.21 -4.16
CA VAL A 136 -1.78 -2.24 -5.22
C VAL A 136 -0.91 -2.39 -6.46
N SER A 137 0.41 -2.46 -6.28
CA SER A 137 1.34 -2.53 -7.40
C SER A 137 1.10 -3.76 -8.28
N ALA A 138 0.88 -4.92 -7.68
CA ALA A 138 0.56 -6.14 -8.41
C ALA A 138 -0.76 -5.99 -9.16
N SER A 139 -1.82 -5.52 -8.48
CA SER A 139 -3.14 -5.33 -9.09
C SER A 139 -3.11 -4.35 -10.26
N VAL A 140 -2.42 -3.21 -10.11
CA VAL A 140 -2.31 -2.20 -11.18
C VAL A 140 -1.51 -2.73 -12.36
N ILE A 141 -0.40 -3.45 -12.12
CA ILE A 141 0.43 -4.01 -13.19
C ILE A 141 -0.35 -5.09 -13.94
N SER A 142 -0.96 -6.04 -13.25
CA SER A 142 -1.74 -7.13 -13.87
C SER A 142 -2.91 -6.58 -14.66
N MET A 143 -3.70 -5.67 -14.07
CA MET A 143 -4.79 -5.00 -14.79
C MET A 143 -4.29 -4.17 -15.97
N GLY A 144 -3.12 -3.52 -15.84
CA GLY A 144 -2.50 -2.77 -16.93
C GLY A 144 -2.12 -3.65 -18.12
N LEU A 145 -1.49 -4.79 -17.85
CA LEU A 145 -1.07 -5.73 -18.89
C LEU A 145 -2.26 -6.35 -19.64
N ILE A 146 -3.33 -6.66 -18.91
CA ILE A 146 -4.52 -7.29 -19.49
C ILE A 146 -5.44 -6.25 -20.15
N SER A 147 -5.81 -5.20 -19.42
CA SER A 147 -6.89 -4.31 -19.83
C SER A 147 -6.44 -3.21 -20.79
N LEU A 148 -5.23 -2.66 -20.66
CA LEU A 148 -4.79 -1.54 -21.45
C LEU A 148 -4.73 -1.84 -22.97
N PRO A 149 -4.15 -2.96 -23.42
CA PRO A 149 -4.15 -3.30 -24.85
C PRO A 149 -5.57 -3.44 -25.42
N ILE A 150 -6.47 -4.03 -24.63
CA ILE A 150 -7.88 -4.22 -25.01
C ILE A 150 -8.57 -2.86 -25.13
N MET A 151 -8.47 -2.00 -24.12
CA MET A 151 -9.08 -0.67 -24.12
C MET A 151 -8.59 0.17 -25.31
N LEU A 152 -7.29 0.16 -25.59
CA LEU A 152 -6.72 0.89 -26.74
C LEU A 152 -7.21 0.34 -28.08
N ARG A 153 -7.40 -0.97 -28.20
CA ARG A 153 -7.98 -1.60 -29.41
C ARG A 153 -9.43 -1.17 -29.65
N TYR A 154 -10.19 -0.96 -28.57
CA TYR A 154 -11.57 -0.45 -28.64
C TYR A 154 -11.66 1.07 -28.77
N GLY A 155 -10.52 1.77 -28.93
CA GLY A 155 -10.49 3.19 -29.23
C GLY A 155 -10.60 4.13 -28.02
N TYR A 156 -10.41 3.60 -26.82
CA TYR A 156 -10.38 4.45 -25.61
C TYR A 156 -9.18 5.39 -25.60
N ASP A 157 -9.39 6.61 -25.12
CA ASP A 157 -8.29 7.55 -24.90
C ASP A 157 -7.27 6.96 -23.92
N ARG A 158 -5.98 7.08 -24.27
CA ARG A 158 -4.89 6.49 -23.49
C ARG A 158 -4.85 7.01 -22.04
N ARG A 159 -5.10 8.32 -21.85
CA ARG A 159 -5.08 8.94 -20.52
C ARG A 159 -6.23 8.43 -19.66
N PHE A 160 -7.39 8.28 -20.27
CA PHE A 160 -8.55 7.73 -19.59
C PHE A 160 -8.34 6.27 -19.21
N ALA A 161 -7.88 5.43 -20.16
CA ALA A 161 -7.62 4.01 -19.92
C ALA A 161 -6.59 3.78 -18.79
N THR A 162 -5.45 4.47 -18.84
CA THR A 162 -4.43 4.36 -17.79
C THR A 162 -4.92 4.88 -16.44
N GLY A 163 -5.70 5.95 -16.43
CA GLY A 163 -6.29 6.51 -15.22
C GLY A 163 -7.27 5.56 -14.54
N ILE A 164 -8.17 4.94 -15.31
CA ILE A 164 -9.13 3.95 -14.78
C ILE A 164 -8.43 2.71 -14.23
N ILE A 165 -7.42 2.19 -14.94
CA ILE A 165 -6.65 1.03 -14.48
C ILE A 165 -5.93 1.35 -13.17
N ALA A 166 -5.25 2.49 -13.08
CA ALA A 166 -4.58 2.91 -11.86
C ALA A 166 -5.58 3.09 -10.70
N ALA A 167 -6.71 3.76 -10.96
CA ALA A 167 -7.75 3.97 -9.96
C ALA A 167 -8.37 2.65 -9.46
N SER A 168 -8.72 1.73 -10.38
CA SER A 168 -9.31 0.45 -10.01
C SER A 168 -8.35 -0.44 -9.20
N GLY A 169 -7.05 -0.45 -9.55
CA GLY A 169 -6.04 -1.19 -8.81
C GLY A 169 -5.82 -0.67 -7.38
N THR A 170 -6.01 0.64 -7.13
CA THR A 170 -5.89 1.21 -5.78
C THR A 170 -7.03 0.80 -4.83
N LEU A 171 -8.15 0.31 -5.34
CA LEU A 171 -9.27 -0.19 -4.53
C LEU A 171 -8.86 -1.34 -3.61
N SER A 172 -7.75 -2.05 -3.92
CA SER A 172 -7.22 -3.16 -3.12
C SER A 172 -6.86 -2.80 -1.68
N GLN A 173 -6.63 -1.52 -1.41
CA GLN A 173 -6.32 -1.06 -0.06
C GLN A 173 -7.58 -0.81 0.80
N ILE A 174 -8.72 -0.62 0.17
CA ILE A 174 -9.94 -0.16 0.84
C ILE A 174 -10.99 -1.28 0.91
N ILE A 175 -11.09 -2.09 -0.17
CA ILE A 175 -12.09 -3.16 -0.24
C ILE A 175 -11.60 -4.38 0.55
N PRO A 176 -12.38 -4.88 1.52
CA PRO A 176 -12.05 -6.13 2.22
C PRO A 176 -12.03 -7.35 1.27
N PRO A 177 -11.12 -8.31 1.48
CA PRO A 177 -10.04 -8.34 2.45
C PRO A 177 -8.81 -7.50 2.02
N SER A 178 -8.43 -6.53 2.83
CA SER A 178 -7.29 -5.64 2.60
C SER A 178 -6.17 -5.93 3.60
N LEU A 179 -4.95 -6.11 3.13
CA LEU A 179 -3.78 -6.31 4.00
C LEU A 179 -3.50 -5.09 4.88
N VAL A 180 -3.77 -3.89 4.36
CA VAL A 180 -3.60 -2.65 5.15
C VAL A 180 -4.57 -2.60 6.32
N LEU A 181 -5.82 -3.00 6.12
CA LEU A 181 -6.81 -3.03 7.20
C LEU A 181 -6.47 -4.08 8.26
N ILE A 182 -5.84 -5.20 7.88
CA ILE A 182 -5.36 -6.22 8.83
C ILE A 182 -4.25 -5.63 9.71
N VAL A 183 -3.22 -5.03 9.10
CA VAL A 183 -2.12 -4.40 9.83
C VAL A 183 -2.63 -3.27 10.72
N LEU A 184 -3.54 -2.45 10.20
CA LEU A 184 -4.13 -1.34 10.94
C LEU A 184 -4.96 -1.85 12.14
N ALA A 185 -5.72 -2.93 11.97
CA ALA A 185 -6.46 -3.57 13.06
C ALA A 185 -5.52 -4.04 14.18
N ASP A 186 -4.44 -4.71 13.83
CA ASP A 186 -3.41 -5.16 14.74
C ASP A 186 -2.78 -4.00 15.52
N GLN A 187 -2.35 -2.95 14.80
CA GLN A 187 -1.70 -1.80 15.43
C GLN A 187 -2.64 -0.96 16.31
N LEU A 188 -3.93 -0.90 15.99
CA LEU A 188 -4.94 -0.20 16.79
C LEU A 188 -5.57 -1.08 17.87
N GLY A 189 -5.20 -2.36 17.96
CA GLY A 189 -5.81 -3.32 18.87
C GLY A 189 -7.33 -3.49 18.65
N LYS A 190 -7.77 -3.42 17.38
CA LYS A 190 -9.17 -3.56 17.00
C LYS A 190 -9.40 -4.88 16.27
N SER A 191 -10.65 -5.34 16.27
CA SER A 191 -11.04 -6.51 15.50
C SER A 191 -10.91 -6.24 14.00
N VAL A 192 -10.28 -7.17 13.24
CA VAL A 192 -10.23 -7.12 11.77
C VAL A 192 -11.63 -7.08 11.18
N GLY A 193 -12.59 -7.80 11.77
CA GLY A 193 -13.98 -7.79 11.34
C GLY A 193 -14.63 -6.41 11.46
N ASP A 194 -14.33 -5.66 12.52
CA ASP A 194 -14.87 -4.30 12.68
C ASP A 194 -14.23 -3.32 11.69
N MET A 195 -12.93 -3.46 11.43
CA MET A 195 -12.27 -2.68 10.40
C MET A 195 -12.84 -2.95 9.01
N TYR A 196 -13.13 -4.21 8.69
CA TYR A 196 -13.75 -4.58 7.41
C TYR A 196 -15.16 -4.05 7.28
N ARG A 197 -15.98 -4.13 8.34
CA ARG A 197 -17.33 -3.54 8.34
C ARG A 197 -17.31 -2.02 8.14
N GLY A 198 -16.37 -1.34 8.81
CA GLY A 198 -16.19 0.11 8.66
C GLY A 198 -15.71 0.53 7.27
N ALA A 199 -14.84 -0.26 6.63
CA ALA A 199 -14.29 0.03 5.31
C ALA A 199 -15.22 -0.37 4.15
N PHE A 200 -16.14 -1.31 4.36
CA PHE A 200 -16.99 -1.85 3.29
C PHE A 200 -17.84 -0.78 2.61
N LEU A 201 -18.54 0.02 3.40
CA LEU A 201 -19.45 1.05 2.86
C LEU A 201 -18.71 2.16 2.12
N PRO A 202 -17.61 2.76 2.66
CA PRO A 202 -16.78 3.71 1.93
C PRO A 202 -16.15 3.11 0.65
N GLY A 203 -15.68 1.85 0.73
CA GLY A 203 -15.11 1.15 -0.42
C GLY A 203 -16.12 0.97 -1.55
N LEU A 204 -17.33 0.50 -1.22
CA LEU A 204 -18.41 0.37 -2.20
C LEU A 204 -18.83 1.73 -2.78
N GLY A 205 -18.87 2.76 -1.93
CA GLY A 205 -19.13 4.13 -2.36
C GLY A 205 -18.12 4.66 -3.37
N LEU A 206 -16.84 4.31 -3.18
CA LEU A 206 -15.76 4.69 -4.10
C LEU A 206 -15.87 3.94 -5.44
N VAL A 207 -16.17 2.64 -5.43
CA VAL A 207 -16.45 1.88 -6.67
C VAL A 207 -17.61 2.51 -7.44
N LEU A 208 -18.69 2.82 -6.75
CA LEU A 208 -19.86 3.47 -7.36
C LEU A 208 -19.50 4.84 -7.95
N ALA A 209 -18.69 5.63 -7.24
CA ALA A 209 -18.22 6.92 -7.73
C ALA A 209 -17.39 6.77 -9.02
N TYR A 210 -16.51 5.76 -9.10
CA TYR A 210 -15.75 5.48 -10.32
C TYR A 210 -16.65 5.04 -11.49
N VAL A 211 -17.64 4.19 -11.22
CA VAL A 211 -18.61 3.77 -12.24
C VAL A 211 -19.42 4.97 -12.76
N ILE A 212 -19.93 5.80 -11.85
CA ILE A 212 -20.67 7.03 -12.22
C ILE A 212 -19.78 7.97 -13.04
N TYR A 213 -18.54 8.21 -12.58
CA TYR A 213 -17.59 9.05 -13.30
C TYR A 213 -17.34 8.53 -14.72
N THR A 214 -17.09 7.23 -14.86
CA THR A 214 -16.88 6.59 -16.14
C THR A 214 -18.09 6.72 -17.05
N PHE A 215 -19.28 6.49 -16.52
CA PHE A 215 -20.52 6.60 -17.27
C PHE A 215 -20.75 8.05 -17.75
N VAL A 216 -20.61 9.02 -16.87
CA VAL A 216 -20.76 10.45 -17.18
C VAL A 216 -19.75 10.89 -18.23
N LEU A 217 -18.48 10.48 -18.08
CA LEU A 217 -17.42 10.84 -19.02
C LEU A 217 -17.65 10.23 -20.40
N SER A 218 -18.03 8.95 -20.46
CA SER A 218 -18.35 8.25 -21.72
C SER A 218 -19.58 8.84 -22.43
N TYR A 219 -20.49 9.47 -21.70
CA TYR A 219 -21.63 10.15 -22.27
C TYR A 219 -21.28 11.57 -22.77
N LEU A 220 -20.47 12.32 -22.01
CA LEU A 220 -20.07 13.70 -22.33
C LEU A 220 -18.98 13.78 -23.42
N ARG A 221 -18.11 12.76 -23.47
CA ARG A 221 -17.00 12.67 -24.44
C ARG A 221 -17.03 11.32 -25.16
N PRO A 222 -17.82 11.19 -26.26
CA PRO A 222 -17.94 9.92 -26.96
C PRO A 222 -16.65 9.41 -27.62
N SER A 223 -15.60 10.25 -27.65
CA SER A 223 -14.27 9.93 -28.21
C SER A 223 -13.25 9.50 -27.14
N SER A 224 -13.67 9.36 -25.89
CA SER A 224 -12.76 8.95 -24.80
C SER A 224 -12.91 7.50 -24.44
#